data_e221a7d2703bd44e762469168ca215c7
#
_entry.id   e221a7d2703bd44e762469168ca215c7
#
_cell.length_a   1.000
_cell.length_b   1.000
_cell.length_c   1.000
_cell.angle_alpha   90.00
_cell.angle_beta   90.00
_cell.angle_gamma   90.00
#
_symmetry.space_group_name_H-M   'P 1'
#
loop_
_entity.id
_entity.type
_entity.pdbx_description
1 polymer ?
#
loop_
_entity_poly.entity_id
_entity_poly.type
_entity_poly.pdbx_seq_one_letter_code
_entity_poly.pdbx_strand_id
1 'polypeptide(L)'
;MTNLVQFPGLGLSFHLNRVAFTIGGVSIYWYGVCIAVGLCLALVFAFRHSLEFGVDPDSMVDVILIGVVLGIISARAYYVAMAPFKYESIWEMIAIRDGGLAIYGGVIGGFLFGGLACKWRGVPVLPMFDLTAMGFLLGQGCGRWGNFFNQEAFGCNTTLPWGMYSEATRAYLMSSTVTVPKGVVIDPNLPVHPTFLYESIWCFVGFFLLFRYIKKRKFNGDITLRYLIWYGAGRFWIEGLRTDSLMLVPSIGLRVSQLVAGIAVVAGIAAEAYFTRKFKGKPLLVPLALNAENKAAQKKLDGPISFAGKDTQLLASSPRKLFLEKTEAYNAQVKAAIEQAGQKKA
;
A
#
# COMPACT_ATOMS: atom_id res chain seq x y z
N MET A 1 -22.25 -19.74 16.52
CA MET A 1 -20.91 -20.28 16.25
C MET A 1 -19.99 -19.75 17.34
N THR A 2 -19.19 -20.62 17.92
CA THR A 2 -18.18 -20.21 18.91
C THR A 2 -17.12 -19.37 18.22
N ASN A 3 -16.81 -18.18 18.77
CA ASN A 3 -15.76 -17.31 18.26
C ASN A 3 -14.38 -17.73 18.79
N LEU A 4 -14.20 -19.01 19.08
CA LEU A 4 -12.97 -19.56 19.62
C LEU A 4 -12.00 -19.88 18.48
N VAL A 5 -10.81 -19.28 18.53
CA VAL A 5 -9.68 -19.60 17.67
C VAL A 5 -8.59 -20.24 18.50
N GLN A 6 -8.06 -21.35 18.05
CA GLN A 6 -7.08 -22.15 18.75
C GLN A 6 -5.82 -22.32 17.93
N PHE A 7 -4.70 -22.38 18.61
CA PHE A 7 -3.40 -22.80 18.08
C PHE A 7 -2.98 -24.06 18.88
N PRO A 8 -3.48 -25.23 18.51
CA PRO A 8 -3.37 -26.44 19.33
C PRO A 8 -1.92 -26.81 19.66
N GLY A 9 -1.01 -26.65 18.71
CA GLY A 9 0.41 -26.97 18.93
C GLY A 9 1.14 -26.01 19.89
N LEU A 10 0.56 -24.81 20.15
CA LEU A 10 1.09 -23.83 21.11
C LEU A 10 0.29 -23.80 22.41
N GLY A 11 -0.80 -24.54 22.52
CA GLY A 11 -1.69 -24.50 23.68
C GLY A 11 -2.41 -23.16 23.87
N LEU A 12 -2.52 -22.34 22.83
CA LEU A 12 -3.13 -21.02 22.88
C LEU A 12 -4.57 -21.06 22.36
N SER A 13 -5.47 -20.33 23.00
CA SER A 13 -6.87 -20.15 22.58
C SER A 13 -7.35 -18.73 22.84
N PHE A 14 -8.09 -18.19 21.87
CA PHE A 14 -8.58 -16.82 21.91
C PHE A 14 -10.06 -16.79 21.59
N HIS A 15 -10.86 -16.11 22.42
CA HIS A 15 -12.24 -15.79 22.10
C HIS A 15 -12.28 -14.49 21.31
N LEU A 16 -12.57 -14.58 20.02
CA LEU A 16 -12.60 -13.42 19.12
C LEU A 16 -14.03 -12.92 18.95
N ASN A 17 -14.21 -11.62 18.98
CA ASN A 17 -15.41 -10.95 18.51
C ASN A 17 -15.06 -10.15 17.26
N ARG A 18 -15.86 -10.25 16.19
CA ARG A 18 -15.67 -9.43 14.98
C ARG A 18 -15.96 -7.96 15.24
N VAL A 19 -16.92 -7.68 16.14
CA VAL A 19 -17.28 -6.32 16.55
C VAL A 19 -16.30 -5.84 17.62
N ALA A 20 -15.63 -4.75 17.39
CA ALA A 20 -14.74 -4.11 18.33
C ALA A 20 -15.54 -3.34 19.40
N PHE A 21 -16.46 -2.50 18.98
CA PHE A 21 -17.36 -1.73 19.81
C PHE A 21 -18.57 -1.22 19.01
N THR A 22 -19.59 -0.71 19.70
CA THR A 22 -20.79 -0.17 19.06
C THR A 22 -21.02 1.28 19.55
N ILE A 23 -21.23 2.21 18.61
CA ILE A 23 -21.53 3.63 18.89
C ILE A 23 -22.86 3.98 18.25
N GLY A 24 -23.81 4.47 19.02
CA GLY A 24 -25.11 4.91 18.50
C GLY A 24 -25.86 3.84 17.69
N GLY A 25 -25.71 2.55 18.05
CA GLY A 25 -26.32 1.43 17.33
C GLY A 25 -25.54 0.96 16.09
N VAL A 26 -24.45 1.63 15.71
CA VAL A 26 -23.59 1.23 14.60
C VAL A 26 -22.41 0.40 15.13
N SER A 27 -22.29 -0.85 14.65
CA SER A 27 -21.18 -1.73 15.03
C SER A 27 -19.91 -1.40 14.25
N ILE A 28 -18.81 -1.20 14.96
CA ILE A 28 -17.46 -1.00 14.42
C ILE A 28 -16.73 -2.33 14.50
N TYR A 29 -16.24 -2.79 13.38
CA TYR A 29 -15.55 -4.08 13.25
C TYR A 29 -14.03 -3.93 13.42
N TRP A 30 -13.39 -4.91 14.05
CA TRP A 30 -11.93 -4.96 14.18
C TRP A 30 -11.20 -4.85 12.86
N TYR A 31 -11.79 -5.39 11.78
CA TYR A 31 -11.21 -5.24 10.44
C TYR A 31 -11.01 -3.77 10.06
N GLY A 32 -12.03 -2.95 10.28
CA GLY A 32 -11.94 -1.50 10.04
C GLY A 32 -10.91 -0.81 10.94
N VAL A 33 -10.84 -1.22 12.22
CA VAL A 33 -9.85 -0.69 13.18
C VAL A 33 -8.43 -1.02 12.73
N CYS A 34 -8.15 -2.27 12.30
CA CYS A 34 -6.84 -2.67 11.81
C CYS A 34 -6.42 -1.86 10.56
N ILE A 35 -7.35 -1.62 9.62
CA ILE A 35 -7.09 -0.77 8.45
C ILE A 35 -6.80 0.67 8.89
N ALA A 36 -7.60 1.22 9.80
CA ALA A 36 -7.40 2.59 10.29
C ALA A 36 -6.04 2.76 10.99
N VAL A 37 -5.65 1.80 11.83
CA VAL A 37 -4.32 1.80 12.48
C VAL A 37 -3.22 1.74 11.43
N GLY A 38 -3.33 0.86 10.43
CA GLY A 38 -2.37 0.76 9.33
C GLY A 38 -2.25 2.07 8.54
N LEU A 39 -3.39 2.71 8.23
CA LEU A 39 -3.42 4.01 7.56
C LEU A 39 -2.77 5.11 8.42
N CYS A 40 -3.08 5.18 9.72
CA CYS A 40 -2.46 6.14 10.63
C CYS A 40 -0.95 5.97 10.69
N LEU A 41 -0.45 4.74 10.79
CA LEU A 41 0.99 4.46 10.78
C LEU A 41 1.63 4.86 9.44
N ALA A 42 0.97 4.59 8.31
CA ALA A 42 1.43 5.00 6.98
C ALA A 42 1.48 6.53 6.86
N LEU A 43 0.47 7.24 7.35
CA LEU A 43 0.44 8.71 7.35
C LEU A 43 1.54 9.29 8.24
N VAL A 44 1.70 8.79 9.47
CA VAL A 44 2.78 9.23 10.39
C VAL A 44 4.13 9.03 9.75
N PHE A 45 4.37 7.89 9.09
CA PHE A 45 5.59 7.65 8.34
C PHE A 45 5.75 8.65 7.19
N ALA A 46 4.70 8.84 6.38
CA ALA A 46 4.72 9.73 5.24
C ALA A 46 5.02 11.18 5.65
N PHE A 47 4.36 11.70 6.69
CA PHE A 47 4.62 13.05 7.19
C PHE A 47 6.04 13.23 7.73
N ARG A 48 6.58 12.22 8.42
CA ARG A 48 7.94 12.30 8.99
C ARG A 48 9.04 12.25 7.94
N HIS A 49 8.77 11.62 6.79
CA HIS A 49 9.78 11.34 5.78
C HIS A 49 9.54 12.04 4.43
N SER A 50 8.40 12.74 4.24
CA SER A 50 8.03 13.37 2.97
C SER A 50 9.14 14.24 2.39
N LEU A 51 9.76 15.11 3.20
CA LEU A 51 10.83 16.00 2.78
C LEU A 51 12.11 15.26 2.35
N GLU A 52 12.39 14.08 2.93
CA GLU A 52 13.51 13.23 2.48
C GLU A 52 13.30 12.67 1.07
N PHE A 53 12.05 12.67 0.60
CA PHE A 53 11.67 12.29 -0.75
C PHE A 53 11.41 13.49 -1.65
N GLY A 54 11.57 14.71 -1.16
CA GLY A 54 11.27 15.92 -1.89
C GLY A 54 9.79 16.16 -2.13
N VAL A 55 8.97 15.67 -1.21
CA VAL A 55 7.50 15.80 -1.23
C VAL A 55 7.08 16.77 -0.15
N ASP A 56 6.41 17.84 -0.56
CA ASP A 56 5.81 18.82 0.35
C ASP A 56 4.64 18.20 1.12
N PRO A 57 4.63 18.26 2.47
CA PRO A 57 3.58 17.62 3.27
C PRO A 57 2.15 18.07 2.95
N ASP A 58 1.94 19.37 2.71
CA ASP A 58 0.59 19.90 2.44
C ASP A 58 0.07 19.41 1.10
N SER A 59 0.90 19.48 0.06
CA SER A 59 0.55 18.93 -1.26
C SER A 59 0.39 17.41 -1.24
N MET A 60 1.12 16.72 -0.37
CA MET A 60 1.00 15.27 -0.16
C MET A 60 -0.38 14.89 0.37
N VAL A 61 -0.93 15.67 1.31
CA VAL A 61 -2.29 15.42 1.85
C VAL A 61 -3.32 15.42 0.75
N ASP A 62 -3.29 16.43 -0.13
CA ASP A 62 -4.23 16.51 -1.25
C ASP A 62 -4.11 15.29 -2.17
N VAL A 63 -2.87 14.88 -2.48
CA VAL A 63 -2.63 13.69 -3.32
C VAL A 63 -3.18 12.42 -2.67
N ILE A 64 -2.95 12.24 -1.36
CA ILE A 64 -3.45 11.08 -0.61
C ILE A 64 -4.97 11.08 -0.59
N LEU A 65 -5.61 12.21 -0.26
CA LEU A 65 -7.07 12.31 -0.20
C LEU A 65 -7.70 11.99 -1.56
N ILE A 66 -7.20 12.58 -2.63
CA ILE A 66 -7.69 12.29 -3.99
C ILE A 66 -7.47 10.83 -4.35
N GLY A 67 -6.28 10.30 -4.09
CA GLY A 67 -5.94 8.90 -4.38
C GLY A 67 -6.82 7.91 -3.61
N VAL A 68 -7.09 8.16 -2.32
CA VAL A 68 -7.94 7.30 -1.49
C VAL A 68 -9.40 7.37 -1.94
N VAL A 69 -9.97 8.57 -2.09
CA VAL A 69 -11.38 8.75 -2.47
C VAL A 69 -11.65 8.15 -3.84
N LEU A 70 -10.84 8.50 -4.84
CA LEU A 70 -11.02 7.98 -6.20
C LEU A 70 -10.62 6.52 -6.31
N GLY A 71 -9.71 6.04 -5.45
CA GLY A 71 -9.40 4.62 -5.32
C GLY A 71 -10.59 3.81 -4.82
N ILE A 72 -11.31 4.29 -3.80
CA ILE A 72 -12.54 3.64 -3.31
C ILE A 72 -13.63 3.63 -4.39
N ILE A 73 -13.84 4.75 -5.07
CA ILE A 73 -14.81 4.84 -6.17
C ILE A 73 -14.44 3.85 -7.29
N SER A 74 -13.15 3.77 -7.64
CA SER A 74 -12.66 2.83 -8.65
C SER A 74 -12.81 1.38 -8.23
N ALA A 75 -12.61 1.07 -6.93
CA ALA A 75 -12.82 -0.27 -6.38
C ALA A 75 -14.28 -0.70 -6.53
N ARG A 76 -15.23 0.21 -6.27
CA ARG A 76 -16.65 -0.05 -6.46
C ARG A 76 -17.01 -0.16 -7.94
N ALA A 77 -16.57 0.76 -8.77
CA ALA A 77 -16.82 0.74 -10.21
C ALA A 77 -16.33 -0.57 -10.86
N TYR A 78 -15.12 -1.01 -10.49
CA TYR A 78 -14.58 -2.28 -10.98
C TYR A 78 -15.41 -3.47 -10.52
N TYR A 79 -15.83 -3.50 -9.24
CA TYR A 79 -16.67 -4.56 -8.71
C TYR A 79 -18.01 -4.63 -9.46
N VAL A 80 -18.68 -3.50 -9.65
CA VAL A 80 -19.96 -3.40 -10.39
C VAL A 80 -19.79 -3.86 -11.84
N ALA A 81 -18.71 -3.44 -12.51
CA ALA A 81 -18.43 -3.81 -13.90
C ALA A 81 -18.17 -5.32 -14.09
N MET A 82 -17.60 -5.98 -13.05
CA MET A 82 -17.25 -7.40 -13.09
C MET A 82 -18.27 -8.29 -12.39
N ALA A 83 -19.37 -7.73 -11.87
CA ALA A 83 -20.41 -8.49 -11.18
C ALA A 83 -21.08 -9.50 -12.13
N PRO A 84 -21.23 -10.79 -11.75
CA PRO A 84 -21.87 -11.81 -12.57
C PRO A 84 -23.40 -11.71 -12.57
N PHE A 85 -23.96 -10.72 -11.87
CA PHE A 85 -25.39 -10.47 -11.72
C PHE A 85 -25.74 -9.04 -12.13
N LYS A 86 -27.01 -8.79 -12.43
CA LYS A 86 -27.51 -7.45 -12.75
C LYS A 86 -27.97 -6.73 -11.49
N TYR A 87 -27.64 -5.45 -11.38
CA TYR A 87 -28.16 -4.57 -10.35
C TYR A 87 -29.56 -4.09 -10.73
N GLU A 88 -30.47 -4.04 -9.77
CA GLU A 88 -31.85 -3.60 -9.99
C GLU A 88 -31.98 -2.08 -9.93
N SER A 89 -31.06 -1.39 -9.22
CA SER A 89 -31.08 0.05 -9.07
C SER A 89 -29.67 0.66 -9.06
N ILE A 90 -29.59 1.97 -9.40
CA ILE A 90 -28.35 2.76 -9.27
C ILE A 90 -27.91 2.84 -7.80
N TRP A 91 -28.86 2.84 -6.87
CA TRP A 91 -28.55 2.88 -5.44
C TRP A 91 -27.79 1.65 -4.98
N GLU A 92 -28.15 0.46 -5.47
CA GLU A 92 -27.39 -0.76 -5.21
C GLU A 92 -25.98 -0.69 -5.80
N MET A 93 -25.81 -0.06 -6.98
CA MET A 93 -24.49 0.09 -7.59
C MET A 93 -23.54 0.99 -6.78
N ILE A 94 -24.05 1.96 -6.02
CA ILE A 94 -23.24 2.87 -5.20
C ILE A 94 -23.20 2.49 -3.71
N ALA A 95 -24.02 1.52 -3.27
CA ALA A 95 -24.07 1.06 -1.89
C ALA A 95 -22.78 0.28 -1.53
N ILE A 96 -21.86 0.91 -0.84
CA ILE A 96 -20.57 0.32 -0.40
C ILE A 96 -20.66 -0.33 0.99
N ARG A 97 -21.75 -0.08 1.74
CA ARG A 97 -21.90 -0.60 3.11
C ARG A 97 -22.13 -2.11 3.14
N ASP A 98 -22.73 -2.66 2.09
CA ASP A 98 -23.03 -4.08 1.95
C ASP A 98 -21.86 -4.88 1.36
N GLY A 99 -20.67 -4.25 1.30
CA GLY A 99 -19.47 -4.82 0.69
C GLY A 99 -19.36 -4.53 -0.81
N GLY A 100 -18.63 -5.39 -1.54
CA GLY A 100 -18.47 -5.27 -2.99
C GLY A 100 -17.49 -4.18 -3.40
N LEU A 101 -16.29 -4.23 -2.85
CA LEU A 101 -15.13 -3.43 -3.27
C LEU A 101 -14.05 -4.36 -3.83
N ALA A 102 -13.70 -4.18 -5.10
CA ALA A 102 -12.67 -4.97 -5.75
C ALA A 102 -11.28 -4.35 -5.53
N ILE A 103 -10.38 -5.12 -4.92
CA ILE A 103 -9.03 -4.67 -4.60
C ILE A 103 -8.26 -4.18 -5.85
N TYR A 104 -8.42 -4.85 -6.99
CA TYR A 104 -7.77 -4.47 -8.23
C TYR A 104 -8.23 -3.09 -8.71
N GLY A 105 -9.52 -2.80 -8.65
CA GLY A 105 -10.06 -1.48 -8.99
C GLY A 105 -9.50 -0.39 -8.07
N GLY A 106 -9.41 -0.68 -6.78
CA GLY A 106 -8.84 0.24 -5.78
C GLY A 106 -7.35 0.55 -6.03
N VAL A 107 -6.55 -0.47 -6.32
CA VAL A 107 -5.12 -0.31 -6.61
C VAL A 107 -4.91 0.47 -7.91
N ILE A 108 -5.57 0.06 -8.99
CA ILE A 108 -5.47 0.74 -10.30
C ILE A 108 -5.92 2.21 -10.17
N GLY A 109 -7.09 2.44 -9.59
CA GLY A 109 -7.62 3.80 -9.40
C GLY A 109 -6.75 4.65 -8.49
N GLY A 110 -6.30 4.11 -7.37
CA GLY A 110 -5.42 4.80 -6.41
C GLY A 110 -4.10 5.26 -7.05
N PHE A 111 -3.43 4.40 -7.81
CA PHE A 111 -2.20 4.78 -8.52
C PHE A 111 -2.45 5.74 -9.68
N LEU A 112 -3.50 5.51 -10.48
CA LEU A 112 -3.84 6.37 -11.61
C LEU A 112 -4.20 7.79 -11.14
N PHE A 113 -5.19 7.90 -10.25
CA PHE A 113 -5.67 9.19 -9.80
C PHE A 113 -4.71 9.85 -8.81
N GLY A 114 -4.00 9.09 -7.99
CA GLY A 114 -2.89 9.59 -7.18
C GLY A 114 -1.76 10.14 -8.03
N GLY A 115 -1.38 9.47 -9.12
CA GLY A 115 -0.40 9.96 -10.09
C GLY A 115 -0.85 11.22 -10.83
N LEU A 116 -2.14 11.32 -11.21
CA LEU A 116 -2.72 12.52 -11.80
C LEU A 116 -2.77 13.67 -10.80
N ALA A 117 -3.13 13.40 -9.54
CA ALA A 117 -3.11 14.37 -8.46
C ALA A 117 -1.69 14.90 -8.19
N CYS A 118 -0.67 14.04 -8.24
CA CYS A 118 0.73 14.45 -8.17
C CYS A 118 1.06 15.48 -9.26
N LYS A 119 0.69 15.19 -10.51
CA LYS A 119 0.91 16.14 -11.62
C LYS A 119 0.17 17.45 -11.41
N TRP A 120 -1.09 17.38 -10.98
CA TRP A 120 -1.91 18.56 -10.72
C TRP A 120 -1.33 19.43 -9.59
N ARG A 121 -0.89 18.81 -8.50
CA ARG A 121 -0.30 19.53 -7.35
C ARG A 121 1.18 19.84 -7.51
N GLY A 122 1.81 19.40 -8.61
CA GLY A 122 3.24 19.57 -8.85
C GLY A 122 4.11 18.76 -7.87
N VAL A 123 3.58 17.64 -7.35
CA VAL A 123 4.31 16.69 -6.53
C VAL A 123 5.09 15.74 -7.43
N PRO A 124 6.35 15.41 -7.13
CA PRO A 124 7.12 14.46 -7.92
C PRO A 124 6.55 13.05 -7.76
N VAL A 125 6.09 12.45 -8.89
CA VAL A 125 5.32 11.19 -8.90
C VAL A 125 6.12 10.02 -8.32
N LEU A 126 7.35 9.77 -8.81
CA LEU A 126 8.14 8.62 -8.37
C LEU A 126 8.54 8.70 -6.89
N PRO A 127 9.01 9.84 -6.36
CA PRO A 127 9.22 10.01 -4.92
C PRO A 127 7.95 9.81 -4.08
N MET A 128 6.80 10.27 -4.57
CA MET A 128 5.52 10.05 -3.89
C MET A 128 5.16 8.55 -3.86
N PHE A 129 5.41 7.83 -4.96
CA PHE A 129 5.19 6.38 -5.01
C PHE A 129 6.16 5.61 -4.11
N ASP A 130 7.43 6.05 -3.99
CA ASP A 130 8.37 5.46 -3.03
C ASP A 130 7.86 5.61 -1.59
N LEU A 131 7.34 6.78 -1.26
CA LEU A 131 6.76 7.04 0.06
C LEU A 131 5.49 6.20 0.29
N THR A 132 4.62 6.11 -0.72
CA THR A 132 3.39 5.31 -0.69
C THR A 132 3.68 3.81 -0.54
N ALA A 133 4.72 3.29 -1.20
CA ALA A 133 5.13 1.89 -1.09
C ALA A 133 5.50 1.50 0.34
N MET A 134 6.17 2.39 1.07
CA MET A 134 6.45 2.21 2.50
C MET A 134 5.16 2.19 3.33
N GLY A 135 4.22 3.09 3.02
CA GLY A 135 2.91 3.13 3.64
C GLY A 135 2.09 1.86 3.38
N PHE A 136 2.16 1.29 2.18
CA PHE A 136 1.48 0.04 1.85
C PHE A 136 1.97 -1.14 2.70
N LEU A 137 3.27 -1.27 2.94
CA LEU A 137 3.78 -2.34 3.81
C LEU A 137 3.21 -2.25 5.23
N LEU A 138 3.09 -1.05 5.78
CA LEU A 138 2.46 -0.83 7.08
C LEU A 138 0.97 -1.15 7.05
N GLY A 139 0.25 -0.60 6.07
CA GLY A 139 -1.18 -0.82 5.91
C GLY A 139 -1.54 -2.28 5.67
N GLN A 140 -0.80 -2.97 4.81
CA GLN A 140 -0.98 -4.39 4.53
C GLN A 140 -0.67 -5.23 5.78
N GLY A 141 0.47 -4.99 6.45
CA GLY A 141 0.84 -5.71 7.66
C GLY A 141 -0.20 -5.61 8.76
N CYS A 142 -0.75 -4.41 9.02
CA CYS A 142 -1.83 -4.21 9.98
C CYS A 142 -3.16 -4.80 9.49
N GLY A 143 -3.51 -4.60 8.22
CA GLY A 143 -4.79 -5.05 7.65
C GLY A 143 -4.99 -6.56 7.71
N ARG A 144 -3.89 -7.37 7.67
CA ARG A 144 -3.95 -8.82 7.82
C ARG A 144 -4.51 -9.30 9.16
N TRP A 145 -4.37 -8.52 10.21
CA TRP A 145 -5.01 -8.82 11.48
C TRP A 145 -6.54 -8.73 11.42
N GLY A 146 -7.08 -7.94 10.50
CA GLY A 146 -8.51 -7.94 10.20
C GLY A 146 -9.00 -9.31 9.73
N ASN A 147 -8.22 -10.02 8.90
CA ASN A 147 -8.54 -11.38 8.48
C ASN A 147 -8.55 -12.37 9.66
N PHE A 148 -7.67 -12.19 10.63
CA PHE A 148 -7.66 -12.98 11.87
C PHE A 148 -8.96 -12.82 12.65
N PHE A 149 -9.41 -11.58 12.88
CA PHE A 149 -10.68 -11.34 13.58
C PHE A 149 -11.89 -11.84 12.80
N ASN A 150 -11.85 -11.79 11.47
CA ASN A 150 -12.88 -12.34 10.62
C ASN A 150 -12.78 -13.86 10.44
N GLN A 151 -11.66 -14.48 10.82
CA GLN A 151 -11.36 -15.91 10.63
C GLN A 151 -11.47 -16.31 9.14
N GLU A 152 -10.87 -15.51 8.27
CA GLU A 152 -10.90 -15.69 6.82
C GLU A 152 -9.47 -15.64 6.23
N ALA A 153 -9.33 -15.94 4.92
CA ALA A 153 -8.07 -15.86 4.20
C ALA A 153 -6.94 -16.71 4.82
N PHE A 154 -7.26 -17.92 5.25
CA PHE A 154 -6.31 -18.90 5.77
C PHE A 154 -5.84 -19.88 4.69
N GLY A 155 -4.84 -20.71 5.02
CA GLY A 155 -4.25 -21.67 4.10
C GLY A 155 -4.83 -23.09 4.23
N CYS A 156 -4.21 -24.03 3.52
CA CYS A 156 -4.49 -25.46 3.63
C CYS A 156 -4.07 -26.01 5.01
N ASN A 157 -4.33 -27.30 5.26
CA ASN A 157 -3.97 -27.94 6.52
C ASN A 157 -2.46 -27.92 6.77
N THR A 158 -2.08 -27.86 8.03
CA THR A 158 -0.70 -27.88 8.47
C THR A 158 -0.51 -28.65 9.76
N THR A 159 0.64 -29.30 9.89
CA THR A 159 1.12 -29.94 11.11
C THR A 159 2.06 -29.08 11.92
N LEU A 160 2.30 -27.84 11.47
CA LEU A 160 3.18 -26.90 12.16
C LEU A 160 2.59 -26.50 13.52
N PRO A 161 3.44 -26.26 14.55
CA PRO A 161 2.97 -25.97 15.90
C PRO A 161 2.07 -24.73 15.99
N TRP A 162 2.21 -23.77 15.08
CA TRP A 162 1.39 -22.55 15.00
C TRP A 162 0.19 -22.67 14.05
N GLY A 163 -0.21 -23.90 13.68
CA GLY A 163 -1.45 -24.14 12.93
C GLY A 163 -2.66 -23.60 13.68
N MET A 164 -3.56 -22.93 12.97
CA MET A 164 -4.76 -22.30 13.49
C MET A 164 -5.99 -23.17 13.24
N TYR A 165 -6.86 -23.29 14.24
CA TYR A 165 -8.15 -24.00 14.12
C TYR A 165 -9.28 -23.15 14.67
N SER A 166 -10.42 -23.14 14.01
CA SER A 166 -11.66 -22.57 14.53
C SER A 166 -12.88 -23.21 13.86
N GLU A 167 -14.06 -23.09 14.47
CA GLU A 167 -15.30 -23.54 13.83
C GLU A 167 -15.60 -22.80 12.52
N ALA A 168 -15.19 -21.55 12.38
CA ALA A 168 -15.34 -20.81 11.13
C ALA A 168 -14.45 -21.38 10.02
N THR A 169 -13.18 -21.73 10.33
CA THR A 169 -12.29 -22.38 9.36
C THR A 169 -12.81 -23.76 8.98
N ARG A 170 -13.31 -24.52 9.95
CA ARG A 170 -13.91 -25.82 9.70
C ARG A 170 -15.13 -25.72 8.79
N ALA A 171 -16.08 -24.84 9.12
CA ALA A 171 -17.29 -24.64 8.33
C ALA A 171 -16.96 -24.21 6.88
N TYR A 172 -15.98 -23.32 6.71
CA TYR A 172 -15.52 -22.92 5.38
C TYR A 172 -14.93 -24.10 4.60
N LEU A 173 -14.06 -24.91 5.22
CA LEU A 173 -13.45 -26.08 4.57
C LEU A 173 -14.44 -27.17 4.19
N MET A 174 -15.61 -27.22 4.84
CA MET A 174 -16.73 -28.09 4.49
C MET A 174 -17.59 -27.52 3.34
N SER A 175 -17.40 -26.27 2.97
CA SER A 175 -18.19 -25.63 1.91
C SER A 175 -17.70 -26.03 0.51
N SER A 176 -18.57 -25.89 -0.49
CA SER A 176 -18.23 -26.13 -1.90
C SER A 176 -17.36 -25.04 -2.55
N THR A 177 -17.06 -23.96 -1.81
CA THR A 177 -16.29 -22.82 -2.32
C THR A 177 -14.78 -22.97 -2.15
N VAL A 178 -14.35 -24.04 -1.48
CA VAL A 178 -12.92 -24.32 -1.25
C VAL A 178 -12.21 -24.62 -2.56
N THR A 179 -11.14 -23.89 -2.81
CA THR A 179 -10.34 -24.04 -4.02
C THR A 179 -8.94 -24.55 -3.65
N VAL A 180 -8.65 -25.81 -3.96
CA VAL A 180 -7.35 -26.42 -3.69
C VAL A 180 -6.71 -26.96 -4.97
N PRO A 181 -5.38 -27.01 -5.02
CA PRO A 181 -4.68 -27.68 -6.12
C PRO A 181 -5.08 -29.16 -6.23
N LYS A 182 -5.04 -29.68 -7.46
CA LYS A 182 -5.33 -31.10 -7.71
C LYS A 182 -4.40 -32.00 -6.87
N GLY A 183 -5.00 -32.95 -6.16
CA GLY A 183 -4.27 -33.90 -5.31
C GLY A 183 -4.03 -33.44 -3.85
N VAL A 184 -4.44 -32.23 -3.48
CA VAL A 184 -4.43 -31.78 -2.08
C VAL A 184 -5.74 -32.21 -1.42
N VAL A 185 -5.65 -33.07 -0.41
CA VAL A 185 -6.78 -33.47 0.43
C VAL A 185 -6.84 -32.52 1.62
N ILE A 186 -8.01 -31.98 1.90
CA ILE A 186 -8.25 -31.10 3.06
C ILE A 186 -9.12 -31.84 4.07
N ASP A 187 -8.69 -31.87 5.33
CA ASP A 187 -9.47 -32.31 6.46
C ASP A 187 -9.97 -31.09 7.25
N PRO A 188 -11.29 -30.85 7.32
CA PRO A 188 -11.85 -29.73 8.07
C PRO A 188 -11.56 -29.74 9.57
N ASN A 189 -11.17 -30.89 10.13
CA ASN A 189 -10.89 -31.04 11.55
C ASN A 189 -9.42 -30.81 11.92
N LEU A 190 -8.56 -30.57 10.94
CA LEU A 190 -7.14 -30.29 11.16
C LEU A 190 -6.84 -28.79 11.13
N PRO A 191 -5.81 -28.33 11.86
CA PRO A 191 -5.35 -26.95 11.82
C PRO A 191 -4.93 -26.52 10.41
N VAL A 192 -5.04 -25.22 10.13
CA VAL A 192 -4.72 -24.59 8.85
C VAL A 192 -3.56 -23.61 9.00
N HIS A 193 -2.86 -23.30 7.91
CA HIS A 193 -1.85 -22.24 7.89
C HIS A 193 -2.46 -20.87 8.20
N PRO A 194 -1.98 -20.13 9.22
CA PRO A 194 -2.40 -18.77 9.53
C PRO A 194 -1.74 -17.78 8.56
N THR A 195 -2.20 -17.75 7.31
CA THR A 195 -1.58 -16.95 6.24
C THR A 195 -1.64 -15.46 6.51
N PHE A 196 -2.61 -14.99 7.31
CA PHE A 196 -2.66 -13.61 7.80
C PHE A 196 -1.38 -13.22 8.56
N LEU A 197 -0.87 -14.13 9.42
CA LEU A 197 0.33 -13.92 10.21
C LEU A 197 1.58 -13.91 9.32
N TYR A 198 1.65 -14.84 8.36
CA TYR A 198 2.78 -14.90 7.43
C TYR A 198 2.89 -13.63 6.60
N GLU A 199 1.78 -13.15 6.05
CA GLU A 199 1.77 -11.93 5.23
C GLU A 199 2.03 -10.68 6.09
N SER A 200 1.51 -10.63 7.32
CA SER A 200 1.80 -9.55 8.26
C SER A 200 3.29 -9.46 8.59
N ILE A 201 3.91 -10.58 8.99
CA ILE A 201 5.35 -10.64 9.27
C ILE A 201 6.16 -10.25 8.03
N TRP A 202 5.80 -10.78 6.86
CA TRP A 202 6.46 -10.46 5.60
C TRP A 202 6.43 -8.97 5.28
N CYS A 203 5.28 -8.32 5.46
CA CYS A 203 5.13 -6.88 5.25
C CYS A 203 5.97 -6.06 6.24
N PHE A 204 5.96 -6.38 7.53
CA PHE A 204 6.77 -5.66 8.51
C PHE A 204 8.27 -5.89 8.34
N VAL A 205 8.70 -7.10 7.99
CA VAL A 205 10.10 -7.37 7.64
C VAL A 205 10.50 -6.55 6.40
N GLY A 206 9.67 -6.54 5.36
CA GLY A 206 9.87 -5.73 4.16
C GLY A 206 9.97 -4.24 4.46
N PHE A 207 9.05 -3.73 5.30
CA PHE A 207 9.11 -2.34 5.76
C PHE A 207 10.44 -2.03 6.45
N PHE A 208 10.87 -2.85 7.39
CA PHE A 208 12.12 -2.64 8.12
C PHE A 208 13.35 -2.68 7.19
N LEU A 209 13.42 -3.63 6.28
CA LEU A 209 14.52 -3.73 5.32
C LEU A 209 14.56 -2.52 4.38
N LEU A 210 13.43 -2.13 3.82
CA LEU A 210 13.34 -0.98 2.93
C LEU A 210 13.58 0.35 3.68
N PHE A 211 13.10 0.46 4.92
CA PHE A 211 13.38 1.62 5.78
C PHE A 211 14.89 1.83 5.98
N ARG A 212 15.63 0.77 6.25
CA ARG A 212 17.10 0.83 6.34
C ARG A 212 17.76 1.15 5.00
N TYR A 213 17.09 0.80 3.90
CA TYR A 213 17.58 1.04 2.54
C TYR A 213 17.29 2.45 2.02
N ILE A 214 16.34 3.21 2.57
CA ILE A 214 15.93 4.55 2.08
C ILE A 214 17.14 5.44 1.78
N LYS A 215 18.12 5.49 2.69
CA LYS A 215 19.34 6.31 2.53
C LYS A 215 20.29 5.81 1.45
N LYS A 216 20.11 4.58 0.96
CA LYS A 216 20.95 3.92 -0.06
C LYS A 216 20.27 3.85 -1.42
N ARG A 217 19.05 4.40 -1.55
CA ARG A 217 18.30 4.37 -2.81
C ARG A 217 19.11 5.07 -3.92
N LYS A 218 19.04 4.55 -5.12
CA LYS A 218 19.87 4.96 -6.24
C LYS A 218 19.18 5.91 -7.21
N PHE A 219 17.86 5.87 -7.27
CA PHE A 219 17.03 6.69 -8.14
C PHE A 219 15.63 6.85 -7.53
N ASN A 220 14.86 7.81 -8.03
CA ASN A 220 13.47 7.97 -7.63
C ASN A 220 12.63 6.84 -8.24
N GLY A 221 11.88 6.11 -7.42
CA GLY A 221 11.17 4.88 -7.78
C GLY A 221 11.87 3.59 -7.33
N ASP A 222 13.08 3.68 -6.76
CA ASP A 222 13.86 2.52 -6.30
C ASP A 222 13.14 1.74 -5.18
N ILE A 223 12.57 2.46 -4.20
CA ILE A 223 11.81 1.85 -3.11
C ILE A 223 10.55 1.16 -3.65
N THR A 224 9.86 1.79 -4.59
CA THR A 224 8.66 1.23 -5.24
C THR A 224 8.97 -0.09 -5.95
N LEU A 225 10.07 -0.14 -6.73
CA LEU A 225 10.47 -1.38 -7.41
C LEU A 225 10.81 -2.47 -6.42
N ARG A 226 11.55 -2.16 -5.36
CA ARG A 226 11.88 -3.12 -4.30
C ARG A 226 10.65 -3.59 -3.53
N TYR A 227 9.69 -2.70 -3.28
CA TYR A 227 8.40 -3.09 -2.72
C TYR A 227 7.67 -4.08 -3.63
N LEU A 228 7.61 -3.84 -4.95
CA LEU A 228 6.96 -4.74 -5.91
C LEU A 228 7.63 -6.11 -5.92
N ILE A 229 8.96 -6.16 -5.89
CA ILE A 229 9.72 -7.41 -5.82
C ILE A 229 9.44 -8.14 -4.51
N TRP A 230 9.58 -7.44 -3.38
CA TRP A 230 9.41 -8.03 -2.05
C TRP A 230 7.98 -8.53 -1.82
N TYR A 231 7.00 -7.65 -2.02
CA TYR A 231 5.59 -7.99 -1.81
C TYR A 231 5.13 -9.05 -2.81
N GLY A 232 5.54 -8.95 -4.07
CA GLY A 232 5.24 -9.95 -5.09
C GLY A 232 5.80 -11.32 -4.74
N ALA A 233 7.06 -11.40 -4.27
CA ALA A 233 7.65 -12.65 -3.81
C ALA A 233 6.87 -13.27 -2.66
N GLY A 234 6.53 -12.48 -1.63
CA GLY A 234 5.69 -12.92 -0.52
C GLY A 234 4.32 -13.39 -0.97
N ARG A 235 3.66 -12.60 -1.81
CA ARG A 235 2.35 -12.94 -2.34
C ARG A 235 2.37 -14.23 -3.17
N PHE A 236 3.41 -14.47 -3.93
CA PHE A 236 3.54 -15.65 -4.77
C PHE A 236 3.51 -16.95 -3.95
N TRP A 237 4.31 -17.05 -2.88
CA TRP A 237 4.36 -18.28 -2.08
C TRP A 237 3.19 -18.39 -1.09
N ILE A 238 2.77 -17.29 -0.44
CA ILE A 238 1.66 -17.31 0.51
C ILE A 238 0.35 -17.66 -0.20
N GLU A 239 0.11 -17.11 -1.40
CA GLU A 239 -1.06 -17.46 -2.20
C GLU A 239 -1.10 -18.96 -2.51
N GLY A 240 0.07 -19.58 -2.70
CA GLY A 240 0.18 -21.03 -2.88
C GLY A 240 -0.41 -21.87 -1.75
N LEU A 241 -0.51 -21.33 -0.53
CA LEU A 241 -1.10 -22.00 0.63
C LEU A 241 -2.61 -21.79 0.77
N ARG A 242 -3.19 -20.75 0.17
CA ARG A 242 -4.58 -20.32 0.42
C ARG A 242 -5.60 -21.27 -0.20
N THR A 243 -6.78 -21.34 0.42
CA THR A 243 -7.89 -22.21 0.02
C THR A 243 -9.04 -21.46 -0.67
N ASP A 244 -8.95 -20.12 -0.75
CA ASP A 244 -9.98 -19.23 -1.31
C ASP A 244 -9.52 -18.48 -2.57
N SER A 245 -8.47 -18.97 -3.23
CA SER A 245 -7.84 -18.30 -4.37
C SER A 245 -8.57 -18.56 -5.68
N LEU A 246 -8.64 -17.55 -6.54
CA LEU A 246 -9.16 -17.70 -7.91
C LEU A 246 -8.15 -18.45 -8.78
N MET A 247 -8.52 -19.64 -9.27
CA MET A 247 -7.68 -20.45 -10.15
C MET A 247 -7.72 -19.89 -11.57
N LEU A 248 -6.54 -19.68 -12.16
CA LEU A 248 -6.36 -19.32 -13.56
C LEU A 248 -6.28 -20.56 -14.44
N VAL A 249 -5.43 -21.52 -14.04
CA VAL A 249 -5.24 -22.80 -14.75
C VAL A 249 -5.36 -23.93 -13.71
N PRO A 250 -6.54 -24.50 -13.53
CA PRO A 250 -6.78 -25.52 -12.50
C PRO A 250 -5.92 -26.77 -12.67
N SER A 251 -5.54 -27.14 -13.90
CA SER A 251 -4.75 -28.35 -14.20
C SER A 251 -3.36 -28.33 -13.57
N ILE A 252 -2.74 -27.16 -13.44
CA ILE A 252 -1.41 -26.97 -12.83
C ILE A 252 -1.49 -26.22 -11.49
N GLY A 253 -2.70 -25.90 -11.01
CA GLY A 253 -2.91 -25.18 -9.75
C GLY A 253 -2.45 -23.73 -9.76
N LEU A 254 -2.29 -23.11 -10.95
CA LEU A 254 -1.84 -21.72 -11.06
C LEU A 254 -2.98 -20.76 -10.74
N ARG A 255 -2.72 -19.82 -9.85
CA ARG A 255 -3.68 -18.80 -9.38
C ARG A 255 -3.42 -17.46 -10.05
N VAL A 256 -4.49 -16.68 -10.28
CA VAL A 256 -4.40 -15.34 -10.88
C VAL A 256 -3.42 -14.46 -10.10
N SER A 257 -3.54 -14.44 -8.77
CA SER A 257 -2.65 -13.63 -7.91
C SER A 257 -1.19 -14.06 -8.00
N GLN A 258 -0.91 -15.36 -8.17
CA GLN A 258 0.46 -15.85 -8.35
C GLN A 258 1.06 -15.41 -9.68
N LEU A 259 0.29 -15.46 -10.77
CA LEU A 259 0.76 -14.98 -12.05
C LEU A 259 1.09 -13.48 -12.00
N VAL A 260 0.17 -12.67 -11.48
CA VAL A 260 0.37 -11.22 -11.32
C VAL A 260 1.60 -10.94 -10.45
N ALA A 261 1.73 -11.63 -9.32
CA ALA A 261 2.88 -11.50 -8.42
C ALA A 261 4.20 -11.90 -9.09
N GLY A 262 4.21 -13.01 -9.83
CA GLY A 262 5.38 -13.46 -10.58
C GLY A 262 5.81 -12.46 -11.65
N ILE A 263 4.86 -11.93 -12.42
CA ILE A 263 5.12 -10.87 -13.42
C ILE A 263 5.68 -9.61 -12.73
N ALA A 264 5.10 -9.20 -11.61
CA ALA A 264 5.57 -8.03 -10.85
C ALA A 264 7.01 -8.21 -10.36
N VAL A 265 7.38 -9.42 -9.88
CA VAL A 265 8.74 -9.74 -9.44
C VAL A 265 9.71 -9.68 -10.61
N VAL A 266 9.41 -10.37 -11.72
CA VAL A 266 10.30 -10.42 -12.88
C VAL A 266 10.48 -9.04 -13.50
N ALA A 267 9.38 -8.33 -13.75
CA ALA A 267 9.41 -6.97 -14.28
C ALA A 267 10.13 -5.99 -13.31
N GLY A 268 9.89 -6.13 -12.01
CA GLY A 268 10.55 -5.33 -10.98
C GLY A 268 12.06 -5.55 -10.97
N ILE A 269 12.53 -6.80 -11.00
CA ILE A 269 13.97 -7.13 -11.06
C ILE A 269 14.61 -6.58 -12.35
N ALA A 270 13.94 -6.78 -13.50
CA ALA A 270 14.44 -6.27 -14.78
C ALA A 270 14.55 -4.73 -14.77
N ALA A 271 13.51 -4.06 -14.28
CA ALA A 271 13.50 -2.60 -14.17
C ALA A 271 14.57 -2.10 -13.18
N GLU A 272 14.71 -2.74 -12.01
CA GLU A 272 15.74 -2.39 -11.03
C GLU A 272 17.16 -2.55 -11.60
N ALA A 273 17.42 -3.67 -12.29
CA ALA A 273 18.70 -3.91 -12.94
C ALA A 273 19.00 -2.84 -14.02
N TYR A 274 18.02 -2.51 -14.84
CA TYR A 274 18.13 -1.47 -15.85
C TYR A 274 18.42 -0.10 -15.24
N PHE A 275 17.60 0.36 -14.30
CA PHE A 275 17.75 1.68 -13.69
C PHE A 275 19.01 1.78 -12.83
N THR A 276 19.38 0.72 -12.11
CA THR A 276 20.65 0.67 -11.36
C THR A 276 21.85 0.85 -12.29
N ARG A 277 21.85 0.21 -13.48
CA ARG A 277 22.92 0.41 -14.48
C ARG A 277 22.91 1.83 -15.06
N LYS A 278 21.73 2.36 -15.39
CA LYS A 278 21.53 3.69 -15.98
C LYS A 278 21.99 4.82 -15.04
N PHE A 279 21.79 4.65 -13.73
CA PHE A 279 22.16 5.64 -12.69
C PHE A 279 23.47 5.30 -11.96
N LYS A 280 24.20 4.28 -12.41
CA LYS A 280 25.50 3.91 -11.82
C LYS A 280 26.48 5.10 -11.84
N GLY A 281 27.05 5.40 -10.68
CA GLY A 281 28.02 6.51 -10.54
C GLY A 281 27.40 7.90 -10.54
N LYS A 282 26.08 8.03 -10.69
CA LYS A 282 25.36 9.31 -10.59
C LYS A 282 24.85 9.52 -9.17
N PRO A 283 24.97 10.74 -8.61
CA PRO A 283 24.37 11.04 -7.32
C PRO A 283 22.85 11.00 -7.44
N LEU A 284 22.18 10.51 -6.41
CA LEU A 284 20.72 10.62 -6.31
C LEU A 284 20.36 12.08 -6.02
N LEU A 285 19.62 12.67 -6.92
CA LEU A 285 19.08 14.02 -6.77
C LEU A 285 17.62 13.93 -6.35
N VAL A 286 17.31 14.57 -5.24
CA VAL A 286 15.93 14.65 -4.71
C VAL A 286 15.40 16.04 -4.98
N PRO A 287 14.19 16.18 -5.58
CA PRO A 287 13.57 17.50 -5.76
C PRO A 287 13.41 18.22 -4.43
N LEU A 288 13.66 19.53 -4.42
CA LEU A 288 13.34 20.34 -3.25
C LEU A 288 11.82 20.47 -3.11
N ALA A 289 11.33 20.23 -1.92
CA ALA A 289 9.92 20.41 -1.62
C ALA A 289 9.59 21.90 -1.52
N LEU A 290 8.74 22.37 -2.43
CA LEU A 290 8.16 23.71 -2.36
C LEU A 290 6.75 23.59 -1.76
N ASN A 291 6.41 24.46 -0.81
CA ASN A 291 5.06 24.51 -0.31
C ASN A 291 4.06 25.01 -1.39
N ALA A 292 2.77 24.75 -1.22
CA ALA A 292 1.76 25.06 -2.22
C ALA A 292 1.67 26.56 -2.54
N GLU A 293 1.90 27.42 -1.54
CA GLU A 293 1.88 28.87 -1.68
C GLU A 293 3.04 29.34 -2.59
N ASN A 294 4.27 28.90 -2.32
CA ASN A 294 5.43 29.25 -3.13
C ASN A 294 5.31 28.73 -4.57
N LYS A 295 4.72 27.53 -4.78
CA LYS A 295 4.46 26.99 -6.13
C LYS A 295 3.40 27.81 -6.88
N ALA A 296 2.32 28.20 -6.21
CA ALA A 296 1.27 29.01 -6.81
C ALA A 296 1.78 30.41 -7.17
N ALA A 297 2.60 31.03 -6.31
CA ALA A 297 3.22 32.31 -6.57
C ALA A 297 4.24 32.23 -7.71
N GLN A 298 5.06 31.18 -7.77
CA GLN A 298 6.02 30.98 -8.86
C GLN A 298 5.35 30.87 -10.23
N LYS A 299 4.15 30.26 -10.32
CA LYS A 299 3.37 30.19 -11.57
C LYS A 299 2.85 31.52 -12.06
N LYS A 300 2.68 32.52 -11.16
CA LYS A 300 2.19 33.85 -11.52
C LYS A 300 3.29 34.78 -12.01
N LEU A 301 4.54 34.39 -11.89
CA LEU A 301 5.68 35.19 -12.37
C LEU A 301 5.94 34.85 -13.84
N ASP A 302 6.13 35.89 -14.67
CA ASP A 302 6.47 35.75 -16.08
C ASP A 302 7.92 35.23 -16.20
N GLY A 303 8.06 33.95 -16.32
CA GLY A 303 9.34 33.27 -16.47
C GLY A 303 9.83 32.56 -15.22
N PRO A 304 10.77 31.60 -15.37
CA PRO A 304 11.32 30.87 -14.24
C PRO A 304 12.17 31.82 -13.37
N ILE A 305 11.93 31.79 -12.06
CA ILE A 305 12.84 32.42 -11.10
C ILE A 305 14.18 31.68 -11.20
N SER A 306 15.19 32.35 -11.75
CA SER A 306 16.52 31.80 -11.82
C SER A 306 17.21 31.99 -10.47
N PHE A 307 17.33 30.91 -9.72
CA PHE A 307 18.23 30.82 -8.58
C PHE A 307 19.62 30.44 -9.09
N ALA A 308 20.67 31.06 -8.55
CA ALA A 308 22.06 30.71 -8.85
C ALA A 308 22.29 29.23 -8.45
N GLY A 309 22.48 28.37 -9.47
CA GLY A 309 22.54 26.92 -9.33
C GLY A 309 21.17 26.28 -9.57
N LYS A 310 20.96 25.81 -10.80
CA LYS A 310 19.75 25.07 -11.20
C LYS A 310 19.52 23.76 -10.45
N ASP A 311 20.47 23.33 -9.63
CA ASP A 311 20.40 22.10 -8.87
C ASP A 311 19.67 22.33 -7.54
N THR A 312 18.38 22.64 -7.69
CA THR A 312 17.43 22.69 -6.58
C THR A 312 17.12 21.31 -6.03
N GLN A 313 18.03 20.37 -6.19
CA GLN A 313 17.89 18.99 -5.76
C GLN A 313 18.95 18.70 -4.70
N LEU A 314 18.55 17.96 -3.68
CA LEU A 314 19.40 17.52 -2.59
C LEU A 314 19.79 16.06 -2.76
N LEU A 315 21.01 15.71 -2.36
CA LEU A 315 21.43 14.31 -2.30
C LEU A 315 20.64 13.58 -1.21
N ALA A 316 20.04 12.46 -1.56
CA ALA A 316 19.27 11.64 -0.62
C ALA A 316 20.13 11.08 0.53
N SER A 317 21.44 11.00 0.35
CA SER A 317 22.39 10.57 1.37
C SER A 317 22.66 11.64 2.45
N SER A 318 22.14 12.86 2.27
CA SER A 318 22.30 13.91 3.27
C SER A 318 21.58 13.57 4.57
N PRO A 319 22.15 13.89 5.74
CA PRO A 319 21.44 13.77 7.01
C PRO A 319 20.13 14.55 6.97
N ARG A 320 19.06 13.99 7.55
CA ARG A 320 17.72 14.60 7.53
C ARG A 320 17.71 16.06 7.98
N LYS A 321 18.45 16.38 9.04
CA LYS A 321 18.56 17.78 9.54
C LYS A 321 19.10 18.70 8.46
N LEU A 322 20.21 18.34 7.82
CA LEU A 322 20.82 19.12 6.74
C LEU A 322 19.89 19.24 5.53
N PHE A 323 19.11 18.17 5.23
CA PHE A 323 18.11 18.18 4.17
C PHE A 323 17.00 19.19 4.47
N LEU A 324 16.47 19.21 5.70
CA LEU A 324 15.43 20.15 6.13
C LEU A 324 15.96 21.59 6.09
N GLU A 325 17.13 21.85 6.67
CA GLU A 325 17.76 23.19 6.68
C GLU A 325 17.96 23.73 5.25
N LYS A 326 18.43 22.90 4.32
CA LYS A 326 18.59 23.30 2.91
C LYS A 326 17.24 23.53 2.22
N THR A 327 16.21 22.72 2.51
CA THR A 327 14.87 22.90 1.95
C THR A 327 14.23 24.18 2.46
N GLU A 328 14.35 24.49 3.75
CA GLU A 328 13.87 25.72 4.35
C GLU A 328 14.61 26.96 3.79
N ALA A 329 15.93 26.89 3.69
CA ALA A 329 16.74 27.97 3.10
C ALA A 329 16.36 28.24 1.63
N TYR A 330 16.14 27.18 0.84
CA TYR A 330 15.67 27.30 -0.54
C TYR A 330 14.27 27.91 -0.62
N ASN A 331 13.32 27.46 0.19
CA ASN A 331 11.97 28.02 0.23
C ASN A 331 11.97 29.51 0.64
N ALA A 332 12.84 29.89 1.58
CA ALA A 332 13.03 31.28 1.96
C ALA A 332 13.58 32.14 0.81
N GLN A 333 14.54 31.61 0.03
CA GLN A 333 15.05 32.30 -1.18
C GLN A 333 13.97 32.47 -2.24
N VAL A 334 13.14 31.44 -2.48
CA VAL A 334 11.99 31.52 -3.40
C VAL A 334 11.04 32.60 -2.96
N LYS A 335 10.68 32.66 -1.68
CA LYS A 335 9.77 33.65 -1.13
C LYS A 335 10.32 35.09 -1.30
N ALA A 336 11.58 35.31 -0.94
CA ALA A 336 12.25 36.59 -1.10
C ALA A 336 12.29 37.06 -2.57
N ALA A 337 12.59 36.15 -3.50
CA ALA A 337 12.61 36.46 -4.93
C ALA A 337 11.21 36.83 -5.48
N ILE A 338 10.15 36.19 -4.99
CA ILE A 338 8.77 36.51 -5.34
C ILE A 338 8.39 37.90 -4.84
N GLU A 339 8.73 38.22 -3.59
CA GLU A 339 8.50 39.54 -3.01
C GLU A 339 9.22 40.66 -3.79
N GLN A 340 10.48 40.46 -4.14
CA GLN A 340 11.24 41.40 -4.96
C GLN A 340 10.65 41.59 -6.38
N ALA A 341 10.19 40.51 -7.01
CA ALA A 341 9.56 40.58 -8.31
C ALA A 341 8.20 41.29 -8.25
N GLY A 342 7.46 41.12 -7.15
CA GLY A 342 6.20 41.85 -6.90
C GLY A 342 6.42 43.36 -6.75
N GLN A 343 7.47 43.77 -6.05
CA GLN A 343 7.81 45.19 -5.85
C GLN A 343 8.29 45.90 -7.14
N LYS A 344 8.90 45.17 -8.10
CA LYS A 344 9.29 45.71 -9.40
C LYS A 344 8.15 45.92 -10.38
N LYS A 345 6.98 45.30 -10.12
CA LYS A 345 5.77 45.43 -10.94
C LYS A 345 4.76 46.45 -10.38
N ALA A 346 4.95 46.94 -9.15
CA ALA A 346 4.23 48.02 -8.53
C ALA A 346 4.94 49.36 -8.75
#